data_c6401108b95c9ed40333eff45cd8ce44
#
_entry.id   c6401108b95c9ed40333eff45cd8ce44
#
_cell.length_a   1.000
_cell.length_b   1.000
_cell.length_c   1.000
_cell.angle_alpha   90.00
_cell.angle_beta   90.00
_cell.angle_gamma   90.00
#
_symmetry.space_group_name_H-M   'P 1'
#
loop_
_entity.id
_entity.type
_entity.pdbx_description
1 polymer ?
#
loop_
_entity_poly.entity_id
_entity_poly.type
_entity_poly.pdbx_seq_one_letter_code
_entity_poly.pdbx_strand_id
1 'polypeptide(L)'
;CVPLTLDGEAPHDAVVESEQQRQLLVGSDSYFVVRASGQVIELLSDYARVIVNMPMFAVEALGWVIEFLKQFNSRTCQVVLGAGAMRSAGLKNITARHLAIAAQSLSLMMALVPSLRELLKRHLKTTQFVLLSDFDKLQNDFREHQYEIHAKLVSIMGDRVQVHSKALANTDVNKCDGHLQPIQDLVRETGTLFRVVTQFLQPAVVQTISTRVFTDIDMRMSHAITAVDVRTLDAHKLLISDVELLNEKMHAIDASW
;
A
#
# COMPACT_ATOMS: atom_id res chain seq x y z
N CYS A 1 -15.54 -2.47 15.59
CA CYS A 1 -14.65 -3.22 14.69
C CYS A 1 -15.45 -4.37 14.11
N VAL A 2 -15.82 -4.28 12.84
CA VAL A 2 -16.41 -5.40 12.11
C VAL A 2 -15.23 -6.23 11.55
N PRO A 3 -15.13 -7.53 11.84
CA PRO A 3 -14.04 -8.35 11.33
C PRO A 3 -14.20 -8.52 9.81
N LEU A 4 -13.16 -8.15 9.05
CA LEU A 4 -13.03 -8.45 7.62
C LEU A 4 -12.55 -9.90 7.51
N THR A 5 -13.45 -10.81 7.17
CA THR A 5 -13.12 -12.17 6.79
C THR A 5 -12.73 -12.21 5.31
N LEU A 6 -11.56 -12.75 5.03
CA LEU A 6 -10.99 -12.92 3.68
C LEU A 6 -10.82 -14.41 3.40
N ASP A 7 -11.92 -15.13 3.29
CA ASP A 7 -11.93 -16.44 2.63
C ASP A 7 -13.09 -16.44 1.63
N GLY A 8 -12.78 -16.86 0.40
CA GLY A 8 -13.66 -16.80 -0.75
C GLY A 8 -14.85 -17.75 -0.65
N GLU A 9 -15.80 -17.41 0.18
CA GLU A 9 -17.18 -17.88 0.09
C GLU A 9 -18.08 -16.71 0.44
N ALA A 10 -18.80 -16.20 -0.55
CA ALA A 10 -19.81 -15.18 -0.41
C ALA A 10 -20.90 -15.62 0.59
N PRO A 11 -21.31 -14.75 1.56
CA PRO A 11 -22.10 -13.55 1.28
C PRO A 11 -21.69 -12.27 2.05
N HIS A 12 -20.43 -12.09 2.44
CA HIS A 12 -19.99 -10.90 3.18
C HIS A 12 -19.52 -9.73 2.30
N ASP A 13 -19.25 -9.95 1.01
CA ASP A 13 -18.87 -8.87 0.08
C ASP A 13 -20.00 -7.86 -0.16
N ALA A 14 -21.26 -8.27 -0.03
CA ALA A 14 -22.42 -7.39 -0.21
C ALA A 14 -22.56 -6.28 0.86
N VAL A 15 -21.97 -6.47 2.06
CA VAL A 15 -22.04 -5.45 3.14
C VAL A 15 -20.89 -4.42 3.01
N VAL A 16 -19.79 -4.80 2.38
CA VAL A 16 -18.66 -3.89 2.14
C VAL A 16 -18.89 -3.02 0.89
N GLU A 17 -19.64 -3.50 -0.09
CA GLU A 17 -19.99 -2.74 -1.30
C GLU A 17 -21.06 -1.66 -1.06
N SER A 18 -21.85 -1.73 0.02
CA SER A 18 -22.88 -0.74 0.34
C SER A 18 -22.40 0.45 1.20
N GLU A 19 -21.20 0.42 1.79
CA GLU A 19 -20.57 1.63 2.29
C GLU A 19 -20.06 2.42 1.08
N GLN A 20 -20.83 3.44 0.67
CA GLN A 20 -20.43 4.40 -0.35
C GLN A 20 -18.97 4.77 -0.11
N GLN A 21 -18.08 4.41 -1.04
CA GLN A 21 -16.66 4.74 -0.99
C GLN A 21 -16.56 6.27 -1.02
N ARG A 22 -16.51 6.88 0.16
CA ARG A 22 -16.38 8.33 0.28
C ARG A 22 -14.99 8.71 -0.19
N GLN A 23 -14.93 9.54 -1.21
CA GLN A 23 -13.69 10.16 -1.67
C GLN A 23 -13.61 11.58 -1.11
N LEU A 24 -12.42 11.97 -0.67
CA LEU A 24 -12.10 13.32 -0.24
C LEU A 24 -11.04 13.91 -1.16
N LEU A 25 -11.33 15.07 -1.73
CA LEU A 25 -10.36 15.85 -2.49
C LEU A 25 -9.56 16.72 -1.51
N VAL A 26 -8.24 16.59 -1.54
CA VAL A 26 -7.31 17.47 -0.81
C VAL A 26 -6.28 17.99 -1.81
N GLY A 27 -6.35 19.29 -2.11
CA GLY A 27 -5.60 19.87 -3.23
C GLY A 27 -6.09 19.31 -4.57
N SER A 28 -5.18 18.72 -5.35
CA SER A 28 -5.46 18.06 -6.63
C SER A 28 -5.73 16.56 -6.49
N ASP A 29 -5.48 15.97 -5.31
CA ASP A 29 -5.47 14.55 -5.11
C ASP A 29 -6.77 14.04 -4.48
N SER A 30 -7.24 12.89 -4.95
CA SER A 30 -8.41 12.19 -4.41
C SER A 30 -7.97 11.05 -3.51
N TYR A 31 -8.60 10.94 -2.34
CA TYR A 31 -8.31 9.93 -1.34
C TYR A 31 -9.58 9.16 -0.97
N PHE A 32 -9.49 7.85 -0.87
CA PHE A 32 -10.56 7.05 -0.27
C PHE A 32 -10.57 7.25 1.25
N VAL A 33 -11.75 7.54 1.79
CA VAL A 33 -11.92 7.75 3.22
C VAL A 33 -12.49 6.49 3.85
N VAL A 34 -11.64 5.70 4.48
CA VAL A 34 -12.09 4.58 5.33
C VAL A 34 -12.65 5.12 6.65
N ARG A 35 -13.50 4.34 7.31
CA ARG A 35 -14.19 4.75 8.55
C ARG A 35 -13.23 5.33 9.60
N ALA A 36 -12.10 4.69 9.84
CA ALA A 36 -11.10 5.17 10.80
C ALA A 36 -10.55 6.56 10.41
N SER A 37 -10.19 6.76 9.13
CA SER A 37 -9.72 8.05 8.62
C SER A 37 -10.80 9.13 8.70
N GLY A 38 -12.09 8.77 8.45
CA GLY A 38 -13.22 9.67 8.60
C GLY A 38 -13.37 10.18 10.03
N GLN A 39 -13.29 9.27 11.01
CA GLN A 39 -13.34 9.64 12.45
C GLN A 39 -12.18 10.57 12.85
N VAL A 40 -10.98 10.33 12.30
CA VAL A 40 -9.83 11.22 12.52
C VAL A 40 -10.11 12.61 11.96
N ILE A 41 -10.66 12.72 10.75
CA ILE A 41 -10.99 14.00 10.11
C ILE A 41 -12.06 14.75 10.91
N GLU A 42 -13.08 14.05 11.40
CA GLU A 42 -14.11 14.65 12.28
C GLU A 42 -13.49 15.25 13.54
N LEU A 43 -12.62 14.49 14.22
CA LEU A 43 -11.95 14.98 15.43
C LEU A 43 -11.01 16.16 15.14
N LEU A 44 -10.25 16.12 14.03
CA LEU A 44 -9.42 17.25 13.61
C LEU A 44 -10.25 18.49 13.30
N SER A 45 -11.45 18.31 12.75
CA SER A 45 -12.41 19.41 12.51
C SER A 45 -12.92 20.02 13.82
N ASP A 46 -13.15 19.20 14.84
CA ASP A 46 -13.55 19.67 16.17
C ASP A 46 -12.41 20.46 16.84
N TYR A 47 -11.16 19.99 16.76
CA TYR A 47 -10.01 20.77 17.21
C TYR A 47 -9.88 22.10 16.45
N ALA A 48 -10.09 22.10 15.14
CA ALA A 48 -10.08 23.32 14.34
C ALA A 48 -11.15 24.33 14.81
N ARG A 49 -12.36 23.86 15.15
CA ARG A 49 -13.44 24.70 15.74
C ARG A 49 -13.04 25.27 17.10
N VAL A 50 -12.41 24.47 17.95
CA VAL A 50 -11.90 24.94 19.26
C VAL A 50 -10.87 26.05 19.04
N ILE A 51 -9.91 25.88 18.14
CA ILE A 51 -8.86 26.86 17.85
C ILE A 51 -9.47 28.19 17.35
N VAL A 52 -10.45 28.11 16.44
CA VAL A 52 -11.10 29.31 15.87
C VAL A 52 -11.94 30.06 16.90
N ASN A 53 -12.71 29.33 17.72
CA ASN A 53 -13.64 29.96 18.67
C ASN A 53 -12.98 30.33 20.01
N MET A 54 -11.88 29.64 20.36
CA MET A 54 -11.15 29.85 21.63
C MET A 54 -9.64 29.93 21.38
N PRO A 55 -9.14 31.00 20.73
CA PRO A 55 -7.72 31.13 20.34
C PRO A 55 -6.73 31.02 21.51
N MET A 56 -7.21 31.26 22.76
CA MET A 56 -6.38 31.14 23.94
C MET A 56 -5.85 29.72 24.19
N PHE A 57 -6.52 28.70 23.65
CA PHE A 57 -6.12 27.28 23.71
C PHE A 57 -5.33 26.80 22.47
N ALA A 58 -4.88 27.70 21.61
CA ALA A 58 -4.21 27.32 20.35
C ALA A 58 -2.93 26.52 20.58
N VAL A 59 -2.17 26.78 21.64
CA VAL A 59 -0.94 26.05 21.99
C VAL A 59 -1.26 24.65 22.47
N GLU A 60 -2.23 24.52 23.38
CA GLU A 60 -2.68 23.24 23.90
C GLU A 60 -3.31 22.39 22.79
N ALA A 61 -4.14 23.00 21.96
CA ALA A 61 -4.77 22.33 20.82
C ALA A 61 -3.74 21.86 19.78
N LEU A 62 -2.66 22.60 19.55
CA LEU A 62 -1.53 22.17 18.73
C LEU A 62 -0.92 20.87 19.30
N GLY A 63 -0.65 20.86 20.61
CA GLY A 63 -0.11 19.66 21.28
C GLY A 63 -1.04 18.46 21.14
N TRP A 64 -2.35 18.63 21.32
CA TRP A 64 -3.34 17.57 21.16
C TRP A 64 -3.42 17.06 19.73
N VAL A 65 -3.43 17.94 18.73
CA VAL A 65 -3.46 17.58 17.30
C VAL A 65 -2.21 16.75 16.92
N ILE A 66 -1.02 17.22 17.32
CA ILE A 66 0.24 16.53 17.04
C ILE A 66 0.25 15.13 17.69
N GLU A 67 -0.08 15.04 18.97
CA GLU A 67 -0.09 13.78 19.71
C GLU A 67 -1.11 12.79 19.12
N PHE A 68 -2.30 13.28 18.77
CA PHE A 68 -3.33 12.47 18.15
C PHE A 68 -2.90 11.89 16.78
N LEU A 69 -2.28 12.73 15.93
CA LEU A 69 -1.77 12.29 14.64
C LEU A 69 -0.59 11.32 14.78
N LYS A 70 0.28 11.50 15.77
CA LYS A 70 1.34 10.52 16.10
C LYS A 70 0.75 9.18 16.50
N GLN A 71 -0.27 9.17 17.35
CA GLN A 71 -0.95 7.94 17.77
C GLN A 71 -1.63 7.25 16.58
N PHE A 72 -2.30 8.00 15.71
CA PHE A 72 -2.90 7.45 14.49
C PHE A 72 -1.83 6.80 13.61
N ASN A 73 -0.71 7.49 13.34
CA ASN A 73 0.41 6.99 12.55
C ASN A 73 0.95 5.67 13.13
N SER A 74 1.31 5.69 14.41
CA SER A 74 1.86 4.54 15.13
C SER A 74 0.91 3.33 15.14
N ARG A 75 -0.39 3.57 15.41
CA ARG A 75 -1.41 2.53 15.41
C ARG A 75 -1.64 1.94 14.02
N THR A 76 -1.69 2.76 12.99
CA THR A 76 -1.83 2.29 11.60
C THR A 76 -0.70 1.34 11.24
N CYS A 77 0.55 1.70 11.56
CA CYS A 77 1.72 0.84 11.34
C CYS A 77 1.67 -0.46 12.17
N GLN A 78 1.35 -0.37 13.44
CA GLN A 78 1.23 -1.55 14.32
C GLN A 78 0.21 -2.56 13.82
N VAL A 79 -0.90 -2.10 13.25
CA VAL A 79 -1.98 -2.96 12.73
C VAL A 79 -1.54 -3.74 11.50
N VAL A 80 -0.64 -3.21 10.67
CA VAL A 80 -0.27 -3.86 9.40
C VAL A 80 1.16 -4.41 9.35
N LEU A 81 2.08 -3.90 10.19
CA LEU A 81 3.49 -4.30 10.21
C LEU A 81 3.95 -4.89 11.55
N GLY A 82 3.24 -4.60 12.65
CA GLY A 82 3.68 -4.95 14.00
C GLY A 82 3.78 -6.45 14.25
N ALA A 83 4.69 -6.84 15.13
CA ALA A 83 4.76 -8.18 15.66
C ALA A 83 3.43 -8.51 16.36
N GLY A 84 2.68 -9.47 15.82
CA GLY A 84 1.32 -9.76 16.29
C GLY A 84 0.21 -8.92 15.64
N ALA A 85 0.50 -8.23 14.54
CA ALA A 85 -0.48 -7.45 13.77
C ALA A 85 -1.77 -8.25 13.48
N MET A 86 -1.65 -9.53 13.13
CA MET A 86 -2.81 -10.42 12.92
C MET A 86 -3.68 -10.54 14.19
N ARG A 87 -3.08 -10.62 15.37
CA ARG A 87 -3.82 -10.70 16.63
C ARG A 87 -4.43 -9.35 17.02
N SER A 88 -3.69 -8.27 16.89
CA SER A 88 -4.13 -6.92 17.26
C SER A 88 -5.21 -6.37 16.33
N ALA A 89 -5.18 -6.75 15.05
CA ALA A 89 -6.17 -6.37 14.05
C ALA A 89 -7.36 -7.34 13.96
N GLY A 90 -7.31 -8.50 14.64
CA GLY A 90 -8.31 -9.56 14.50
C GLY A 90 -8.34 -10.20 13.12
N LEU A 91 -7.24 -10.08 12.36
CA LEU A 91 -7.13 -10.58 10.97
C LEU A 91 -6.41 -11.93 10.96
N LYS A 92 -6.87 -12.83 10.09
CA LYS A 92 -6.19 -14.11 9.85
C LYS A 92 -4.84 -13.89 9.13
N ASN A 93 -4.83 -12.98 8.16
CA ASN A 93 -3.64 -12.64 7.36
C ASN A 93 -3.63 -11.14 7.03
N ILE A 94 -2.44 -10.56 6.90
CA ILE A 94 -2.25 -9.20 6.35
C ILE A 94 -2.07 -9.33 4.83
N THR A 95 -2.95 -8.69 4.08
CA THR A 95 -2.96 -8.72 2.61
C THR A 95 -2.43 -7.42 2.01
N ALA A 96 -2.10 -7.42 0.72
CA ALA A 96 -1.73 -6.23 -0.02
C ALA A 96 -2.79 -5.11 0.08
N ARG A 97 -4.09 -5.47 0.14
CA ARG A 97 -5.19 -4.50 0.31
C ARG A 97 -5.11 -3.78 1.65
N HIS A 98 -4.83 -4.50 2.75
CA HIS A 98 -4.67 -3.88 4.06
C HIS A 98 -3.50 -2.90 4.08
N LEU A 99 -2.37 -3.28 3.48
CA LEU A 99 -1.18 -2.42 3.36
C LEU A 99 -1.47 -1.19 2.50
N ALA A 100 -2.12 -1.35 1.34
CA ALA A 100 -2.46 -0.25 0.45
C ALA A 100 -3.42 0.75 1.11
N ILE A 101 -4.47 0.27 1.80
CA ILE A 101 -5.42 1.12 2.55
C ILE A 101 -4.70 1.86 3.70
N ALA A 102 -3.81 1.18 4.43
CA ALA A 102 -3.04 1.81 5.49
C ALA A 102 -2.12 2.91 4.93
N ALA A 103 -1.36 2.63 3.89
CA ALA A 103 -0.48 3.61 3.24
C ALA A 103 -1.27 4.83 2.73
N GLN A 104 -2.42 4.60 2.10
CA GLN A 104 -3.29 5.67 1.63
C GLN A 104 -3.87 6.51 2.78
N SER A 105 -4.25 5.87 3.89
CA SER A 105 -4.74 6.59 5.07
C SER A 105 -3.67 7.51 5.66
N LEU A 106 -2.40 7.09 5.66
CA LEU A 106 -1.27 7.93 6.05
C LEU A 106 -1.06 9.07 5.05
N SER A 107 -1.18 8.81 3.74
CA SER A 107 -1.09 9.87 2.69
C SER A 107 -2.16 10.94 2.89
N LEU A 108 -3.40 10.54 3.17
CA LEU A 108 -4.50 11.48 3.44
C LEU A 108 -4.19 12.37 4.66
N MET A 109 -3.70 11.79 5.76
CA MET A 109 -3.35 12.59 6.94
C MET A 109 -2.21 13.56 6.64
N MET A 110 -1.17 13.14 5.92
CA MET A 110 -0.08 14.02 5.49
C MET A 110 -0.58 15.17 4.62
N ALA A 111 -1.54 14.92 3.73
CA ALA A 111 -2.12 15.95 2.87
C ALA A 111 -2.91 17.02 3.69
N LEU A 112 -3.46 16.65 4.86
CA LEU A 112 -4.17 17.58 5.73
C LEU A 112 -3.25 18.44 6.62
N VAL A 113 -2.03 17.95 6.90
CA VAL A 113 -1.08 18.64 7.80
C VAL A 113 -0.79 20.09 7.41
N PRO A 114 -0.55 20.47 6.13
CA PRO A 114 -0.31 21.85 5.75
C PRO A 114 -1.47 22.78 6.12
N SER A 115 -2.71 22.35 5.90
CA SER A 115 -3.92 23.13 6.22
C SER A 115 -4.07 23.32 7.73
N LEU A 116 -3.81 22.29 8.53
CA LEU A 116 -3.82 22.37 10.00
C LEU A 116 -2.72 23.30 10.52
N ARG A 117 -1.51 23.21 9.94
CA ARG A 117 -0.39 24.08 10.29
C ARG A 117 -0.71 25.55 10.02
N GLU A 118 -1.28 25.86 8.86
CA GLU A 118 -1.67 27.25 8.51
C GLU A 118 -2.81 27.76 9.37
N LEU A 119 -3.79 26.93 9.72
CA LEU A 119 -4.84 27.27 10.66
C LEU A 119 -4.24 27.67 12.03
N LEU A 120 -3.42 26.80 12.60
CA LEU A 120 -2.79 27.05 13.91
C LEU A 120 -1.89 28.29 13.88
N LYS A 121 -1.09 28.47 12.84
CA LYS A 121 -0.21 29.63 12.67
C LYS A 121 -0.94 30.96 12.80
N ARG A 122 -2.21 31.06 12.33
CA ARG A 122 -3.03 32.29 12.41
C ARG A 122 -3.45 32.60 13.85
N HIS A 123 -3.45 31.64 14.76
CA HIS A 123 -3.89 31.78 16.15
C HIS A 123 -2.76 31.72 17.16
N LEU A 124 -1.51 31.49 16.71
CA LEU A 124 -0.31 31.50 17.54
C LEU A 124 0.39 32.85 17.51
N LYS A 125 1.04 33.24 18.62
CA LYS A 125 1.95 34.38 18.65
C LYS A 125 3.23 34.07 17.90
N THR A 126 3.91 35.06 17.34
CA THR A 126 5.16 34.90 16.60
C THR A 126 6.24 34.15 17.40
N THR A 127 6.32 34.37 18.71
CA THR A 127 7.24 33.67 19.62
C THR A 127 6.94 32.17 19.79
N GLN A 128 5.73 31.72 19.40
CA GLN A 128 5.27 30.33 19.50
C GLN A 128 5.42 29.57 18.18
N PHE A 129 5.85 30.22 17.09
CA PHE A 129 5.99 29.57 15.78
C PHE A 129 7.00 28.43 15.76
N VAL A 130 7.93 28.41 16.71
CA VAL A 130 8.87 27.28 16.90
C VAL A 130 8.12 25.95 17.10
N LEU A 131 6.94 25.97 17.72
CA LEU A 131 6.12 24.78 17.95
C LEU A 131 5.58 24.15 16.66
N LEU A 132 5.49 24.93 15.57
CA LEU A 132 5.06 24.43 14.26
C LEU A 132 6.06 23.46 13.63
N SER A 133 7.32 23.42 14.12
CA SER A 133 8.32 22.44 13.71
C SER A 133 7.95 21.01 14.04
N ASP A 134 7.04 20.79 14.99
CA ASP A 134 6.53 19.46 15.32
C ASP A 134 5.71 18.83 14.19
N PHE A 135 5.10 19.67 13.32
CA PHE A 135 4.47 19.18 12.09
C PHE A 135 5.50 18.64 11.09
N ASP A 136 6.69 19.22 11.02
CA ASP A 136 7.76 18.74 10.13
C ASP A 136 8.28 17.38 10.60
N LYS A 137 8.46 17.19 11.91
CA LYS A 137 8.80 15.89 12.51
C LYS A 137 7.71 14.87 12.24
N LEU A 138 6.45 15.25 12.49
CA LEU A 138 5.29 14.38 12.24
C LEU A 138 5.22 13.92 10.78
N GLN A 139 5.43 14.81 9.81
CA GLN A 139 5.46 14.44 8.40
C GLN A 139 6.59 13.46 8.06
N ASN A 140 7.76 13.58 8.69
CA ASN A 140 8.85 12.64 8.51
C ASN A 140 8.49 11.26 9.07
N ASP A 141 7.91 11.20 10.28
CA ASP A 141 7.44 9.94 10.89
C ASP A 141 6.40 9.24 10.00
N PHE A 142 5.49 10.00 9.38
CA PHE A 142 4.51 9.45 8.43
C PHE A 142 5.17 8.88 7.18
N ARG A 143 6.18 9.58 6.61
CA ARG A 143 6.92 9.11 5.43
C ARG A 143 7.71 7.84 5.71
N GLU A 144 8.35 7.75 6.88
CA GLU A 144 9.08 6.54 7.29
C GLU A 144 8.15 5.34 7.35
N HIS A 145 7.01 5.46 8.02
CA HIS A 145 6.03 4.38 8.11
C HIS A 145 5.42 4.01 6.74
N GLN A 146 5.15 4.99 5.87
CA GLN A 146 4.74 4.68 4.50
C GLN A 146 5.79 3.89 3.75
N TYR A 147 7.06 4.28 3.87
CA TYR A 147 8.17 3.57 3.23
C TYR A 147 8.23 2.12 3.70
N GLU A 148 8.06 1.85 5.00
CA GLU A 148 8.02 0.49 5.54
C GLU A 148 6.85 -0.32 4.98
N ILE A 149 5.66 0.29 4.87
CA ILE A 149 4.49 -0.37 4.28
C ILE A 149 4.72 -0.69 2.80
N HIS A 150 5.31 0.24 2.03
CA HIS A 150 5.64 0.01 0.62
C HIS A 150 6.72 -1.08 0.47
N ALA A 151 7.74 -1.07 1.33
CA ALA A 151 8.76 -2.12 1.36
C ALA A 151 8.15 -3.50 1.66
N LYS A 152 7.14 -3.56 2.54
CA LYS A 152 6.41 -4.80 2.83
C LYS A 152 5.61 -5.30 1.62
N LEU A 153 4.96 -4.41 0.86
CA LEU A 153 4.30 -4.78 -0.41
C LEU A 153 5.28 -5.40 -1.42
N VAL A 154 6.45 -4.78 -1.59
CA VAL A 154 7.51 -5.31 -2.45
C VAL A 154 8.01 -6.66 -1.94
N SER A 155 8.22 -6.79 -0.62
CA SER A 155 8.68 -8.05 0.00
C SER A 155 7.70 -9.19 -0.22
N ILE A 156 6.38 -8.96 -0.09
CA ILE A 156 5.36 -9.99 -0.34
C ILE A 156 5.47 -10.51 -1.77
N MET A 157 5.65 -9.62 -2.75
CA MET A 157 5.82 -10.04 -4.14
C MET A 157 7.17 -10.73 -4.36
N GLY A 158 8.25 -10.25 -3.75
CA GLY A 158 9.56 -10.88 -3.81
C GLY A 158 9.57 -12.34 -3.30
N ASP A 159 8.81 -12.61 -2.23
CA ASP A 159 8.63 -13.99 -1.73
C ASP A 159 7.92 -14.88 -2.79
N ARG A 160 6.92 -14.33 -3.50
CA ARG A 160 6.23 -15.04 -4.58
C ARG A 160 7.13 -15.29 -5.77
N VAL A 161 7.86 -14.26 -6.21
CA VAL A 161 8.87 -14.40 -7.30
C VAL A 161 9.88 -15.50 -6.97
N GLN A 162 10.34 -15.55 -5.70
CA GLN A 162 11.27 -16.59 -5.26
C GLN A 162 10.65 -18.01 -5.32
N VAL A 163 9.40 -18.16 -4.96
CA VAL A 163 8.69 -19.45 -5.04
C VAL A 163 8.58 -19.91 -6.48
N HIS A 164 8.10 -19.02 -7.36
CA HIS A 164 7.89 -19.36 -8.79
C HIS A 164 9.19 -19.54 -9.55
N SER A 165 10.25 -18.78 -9.27
CA SER A 165 11.56 -18.97 -9.90
C SER A 165 12.20 -20.32 -9.52
N LYS A 166 12.08 -20.73 -8.25
CA LYS A 166 12.52 -22.06 -7.81
C LYS A 166 11.69 -23.18 -8.43
N ALA A 167 10.37 -23.00 -8.51
CA ALA A 167 9.49 -23.96 -9.15
C ALA A 167 9.85 -24.13 -10.65
N LEU A 168 10.09 -23.03 -11.37
CA LEU A 168 10.51 -23.06 -12.76
C LEU A 168 11.84 -23.79 -12.95
N ALA A 169 12.85 -23.48 -12.14
CA ALA A 169 14.17 -24.15 -12.21
C ALA A 169 14.09 -25.67 -11.98
N ASN A 170 13.07 -26.15 -11.25
CA ASN A 170 12.86 -27.57 -10.99
C ASN A 170 11.86 -28.25 -11.95
N THR A 171 11.30 -27.52 -12.91
CA THR A 171 10.33 -28.04 -13.87
C THR A 171 11.04 -28.71 -15.03
N ASP A 172 10.64 -29.95 -15.36
CA ASP A 172 11.11 -30.64 -16.57
C ASP A 172 10.30 -30.16 -17.79
N VAL A 173 10.77 -29.07 -18.40
CA VAL A 173 10.11 -28.42 -19.55
C VAL A 173 9.99 -29.35 -20.76
N ASN A 174 10.81 -30.42 -20.83
CA ASN A 174 10.79 -31.38 -21.96
C ASN A 174 9.58 -32.31 -21.92
N LYS A 175 8.83 -32.33 -20.81
CA LYS A 175 7.62 -33.15 -20.62
C LYS A 175 6.35 -32.33 -20.48
N CYS A 176 6.45 -30.99 -20.62
CA CYS A 176 5.31 -30.11 -20.47
C CYS A 176 4.53 -29.95 -21.76
N ASP A 177 3.22 -30.16 -21.70
CA ASP A 177 2.27 -29.84 -22.77
C ASP A 177 1.51 -28.57 -22.39
N GLY A 178 1.89 -27.43 -22.99
CA GLY A 178 1.30 -26.13 -22.74
C GLY A 178 2.13 -25.23 -21.81
N HIS A 179 1.60 -24.06 -21.48
CA HIS A 179 2.32 -23.03 -20.71
C HIS A 179 2.82 -23.51 -19.35
N LEU A 180 3.98 -23.02 -18.94
CA LEU A 180 4.61 -23.34 -17.66
C LEU A 180 3.86 -22.69 -16.50
N GLN A 181 3.29 -23.54 -15.62
CA GLN A 181 2.46 -23.10 -14.50
C GLN A 181 3.13 -22.04 -13.61
N PRO A 182 4.44 -22.11 -13.27
CA PRO A 182 5.09 -21.10 -12.45
C PRO A 182 5.05 -19.68 -13.07
N ILE A 183 5.14 -19.59 -14.41
CA ILE A 183 5.06 -18.30 -15.14
C ILE A 183 3.63 -17.78 -15.13
N GLN A 184 2.64 -18.62 -15.39
CA GLN A 184 1.22 -18.24 -15.35
C GLN A 184 0.79 -17.75 -13.97
N ASP A 185 1.21 -18.48 -12.92
CA ASP A 185 0.88 -18.12 -11.55
C ASP A 185 1.53 -16.78 -11.15
N LEU A 186 2.80 -16.57 -11.52
CA LEU A 186 3.48 -15.29 -11.28
C LEU A 186 2.77 -14.12 -11.95
N VAL A 187 2.38 -14.26 -13.23
CA VAL A 187 1.63 -13.25 -13.97
C VAL A 187 0.30 -12.93 -13.27
N ARG A 188 -0.45 -13.96 -12.88
CA ARG A 188 -1.74 -13.82 -12.19
C ARG A 188 -1.59 -13.10 -10.84
N GLU A 189 -0.61 -13.51 -10.04
CA GLU A 189 -0.35 -12.93 -8.71
C GLU A 189 0.14 -11.49 -8.81
N THR A 190 1.03 -11.19 -9.76
CA THR A 190 1.48 -9.81 -10.03
C THR A 190 0.32 -8.93 -10.47
N GLY A 191 -0.51 -9.38 -11.41
CA GLY A 191 -1.71 -8.65 -11.84
C GLY A 191 -2.71 -8.42 -10.70
N THR A 192 -2.84 -9.38 -9.79
CA THR A 192 -3.71 -9.23 -8.61
C THR A 192 -3.16 -8.20 -7.63
N LEU A 193 -1.85 -8.19 -7.37
CA LEU A 193 -1.21 -7.17 -6.55
C LEU A 193 -1.45 -5.77 -7.11
N PHE A 194 -1.12 -5.56 -8.41
CA PHE A 194 -1.20 -4.23 -9.01
C PHE A 194 -2.63 -3.72 -9.15
N ARG A 195 -3.61 -4.59 -9.38
CA ARG A 195 -5.04 -4.20 -9.35
C ARG A 195 -5.44 -3.60 -8.00
N VAL A 196 -4.92 -4.13 -6.90
CA VAL A 196 -5.18 -3.59 -5.56
C VAL A 196 -4.40 -2.32 -5.31
N VAL A 197 -3.12 -2.29 -5.66
CA VAL A 197 -2.21 -1.17 -5.39
C VAL A 197 -2.67 0.07 -6.18
N THR A 198 -3.03 -0.07 -7.46
CA THR A 198 -3.53 1.02 -8.31
C THR A 198 -4.86 1.59 -7.85
N GLN A 199 -5.68 0.79 -7.18
CA GLN A 199 -6.97 1.26 -6.65
C GLN A 199 -6.79 2.27 -5.50
N PHE A 200 -5.74 2.14 -4.69
CA PHE A 200 -5.60 2.89 -3.44
C PHE A 200 -4.42 3.84 -3.41
N LEU A 201 -3.36 3.58 -4.17
CA LEU A 201 -2.13 4.37 -4.10
C LEU A 201 -2.03 5.37 -5.26
N GLN A 202 -1.34 6.46 -5.01
CA GLN A 202 -1.05 7.47 -6.03
C GLN A 202 -0.15 6.90 -7.14
N PRO A 203 -0.32 7.31 -8.41
CA PRO A 203 0.44 6.77 -9.54
C PRO A 203 1.96 6.77 -9.35
N ALA A 204 2.53 7.84 -8.80
CA ALA A 204 3.97 7.92 -8.53
C ALA A 204 4.47 6.86 -7.52
N VAL A 205 3.63 6.50 -6.54
CA VAL A 205 3.94 5.43 -5.57
C VAL A 205 3.83 4.07 -6.24
N VAL A 206 2.78 3.86 -7.05
CA VAL A 206 2.59 2.63 -7.84
C VAL A 206 3.81 2.40 -8.71
N GLN A 207 4.28 3.41 -9.44
CA GLN A 207 5.47 3.33 -10.30
C GLN A 207 6.74 2.98 -9.51
N THR A 208 6.90 3.53 -8.30
CA THR A 208 8.03 3.17 -7.44
C THR A 208 8.00 1.70 -7.01
N ILE A 209 6.81 1.18 -6.70
CA ILE A 209 6.61 -0.23 -6.33
C ILE A 209 6.81 -1.13 -7.54
N SER A 210 6.22 -0.78 -8.72
CA SER A 210 6.33 -1.55 -9.95
C SER A 210 7.77 -1.73 -10.39
N THR A 211 8.55 -0.65 -10.40
CA THR A 211 9.96 -0.70 -10.77
C THR A 211 10.74 -1.71 -9.92
N ARG A 212 10.51 -1.72 -8.60
CA ARG A 212 11.20 -2.67 -7.70
C ARG A 212 10.74 -4.11 -7.92
N VAL A 213 9.45 -4.32 -8.06
CA VAL A 213 8.87 -5.65 -8.28
C VAL A 213 9.32 -6.22 -9.62
N PHE A 214 9.24 -5.44 -10.70
CA PHE A 214 9.63 -5.89 -12.04
C PHE A 214 11.14 -6.15 -12.15
N THR A 215 11.97 -5.34 -11.50
CA THR A 215 13.41 -5.61 -11.43
C THR A 215 13.71 -6.94 -10.72
N ASP A 216 13.00 -7.28 -9.64
CA ASP A 216 13.17 -8.55 -8.94
C ASP A 216 12.66 -9.73 -9.77
N ILE A 217 11.53 -9.56 -10.48
CA ILE A 217 10.99 -10.55 -11.42
C ILE A 217 12.02 -10.82 -12.53
N ASP A 218 12.50 -9.77 -13.21
CA ASP A 218 13.47 -9.88 -14.30
C ASP A 218 14.73 -10.63 -13.85
N MET A 219 15.33 -10.19 -12.76
CA MET A 219 16.55 -10.79 -12.22
C MET A 219 16.38 -12.28 -11.88
N ARG A 220 15.34 -12.64 -11.12
CA ARG A 220 15.18 -14.02 -10.63
C ARG A 220 14.63 -14.96 -11.70
N MET A 221 13.73 -14.47 -12.56
CA MET A 221 13.20 -15.31 -13.63
C MET A 221 14.23 -15.53 -14.72
N SER A 222 15.03 -14.53 -15.10
CA SER A 222 16.14 -14.71 -16.02
C SER A 222 17.14 -15.74 -15.52
N HIS A 223 17.49 -15.70 -14.22
CA HIS A 223 18.36 -16.71 -13.62
C HIS A 223 17.72 -18.11 -13.64
N ALA A 224 16.42 -18.21 -13.31
CA ALA A 224 15.72 -19.50 -13.33
C ALA A 224 15.63 -20.08 -14.75
N ILE A 225 15.30 -19.25 -15.75
CA ILE A 225 15.21 -19.63 -17.16
C ILE A 225 16.55 -20.16 -17.69
N THR A 226 17.67 -19.51 -17.33
CA THR A 226 19.00 -19.96 -17.74
C THR A 226 19.43 -21.27 -17.07
N ALA A 227 18.82 -21.64 -15.95
CA ALA A 227 19.10 -22.91 -15.26
C ALA A 227 18.26 -24.08 -15.76
N VAL A 228 17.23 -23.83 -16.56
CA VAL A 228 16.35 -24.89 -17.11
C VAL A 228 17.09 -25.73 -18.16
N ASP A 229 17.00 -27.05 -18.03
CA ASP A 229 17.58 -27.99 -19.00
C ASP A 229 16.62 -28.22 -20.19
N VAL A 230 16.93 -27.61 -21.31
CA VAL A 230 16.13 -27.65 -22.56
C VAL A 230 16.80 -28.61 -23.56
N ARG A 231 16.14 -29.75 -23.86
CA ARG A 231 16.68 -30.80 -24.75
C ARG A 231 15.93 -30.91 -26.07
N THR A 232 14.66 -30.50 -26.12
CA THR A 232 13.81 -30.61 -27.29
C THR A 232 13.49 -29.27 -27.91
N LEU A 233 13.23 -29.25 -29.24
CA LEU A 233 12.84 -28.03 -29.94
C LEU A 233 11.49 -27.49 -29.45
N ASP A 234 10.58 -28.38 -29.05
CA ASP A 234 9.26 -27.99 -28.57
C ASP A 234 9.35 -27.35 -27.17
N ALA A 235 10.18 -27.88 -26.29
CA ALA A 235 10.48 -27.26 -25.00
C ALA A 235 11.13 -25.87 -25.16
N HIS A 236 12.00 -25.70 -26.16
CA HIS A 236 12.61 -24.41 -26.46
C HIS A 236 11.56 -23.37 -26.94
N LYS A 237 10.67 -23.78 -27.85
CA LYS A 237 9.58 -22.92 -28.33
C LYS A 237 8.62 -22.56 -27.20
N LEU A 238 8.27 -23.51 -26.34
CA LEU A 238 7.42 -23.29 -25.18
C LEU A 238 8.02 -22.27 -24.23
N LEU A 239 9.30 -22.40 -23.90
CA LEU A 239 9.98 -21.46 -23.00
C LEU A 239 10.04 -20.05 -23.57
N ILE A 240 10.30 -19.89 -24.89
CA ILE A 240 10.27 -18.60 -25.57
C ILE A 240 8.86 -17.99 -25.47
N SER A 241 7.83 -18.75 -25.82
CA SER A 241 6.44 -18.29 -25.77
C SER A 241 6.03 -17.82 -24.36
N ASP A 242 6.50 -18.52 -23.30
CA ASP A 242 6.19 -18.17 -21.93
C ASP A 242 6.96 -16.93 -21.43
N VAL A 243 8.20 -16.72 -21.91
CA VAL A 243 8.95 -15.49 -21.66
C VAL A 243 8.30 -14.31 -22.35
N GLU A 244 7.86 -14.49 -23.59
CA GLU A 244 7.11 -13.44 -24.34
C GLU A 244 5.80 -13.09 -23.64
N LEU A 245 5.05 -14.11 -23.15
CA LEU A 245 3.83 -13.92 -22.36
C LEU A 245 4.11 -13.13 -21.09
N LEU A 246 5.17 -13.49 -20.34
CA LEU A 246 5.56 -12.79 -19.12
C LEU A 246 5.85 -11.31 -19.42
N ASN A 247 6.66 -11.03 -20.43
CA ASN A 247 7.03 -9.67 -20.81
C ASN A 247 5.80 -8.85 -21.27
N GLU A 248 4.95 -9.44 -22.14
CA GLU A 248 3.71 -8.78 -22.59
C GLU A 248 2.82 -8.40 -21.40
N LYS A 249 2.61 -9.32 -20.47
CA LYS A 249 1.75 -9.08 -19.30
C LYS A 249 2.36 -8.08 -18.32
N MET A 250 3.68 -8.10 -18.10
CA MET A 250 4.34 -7.09 -17.26
C MET A 250 4.24 -5.70 -17.88
N HIS A 251 4.45 -5.57 -19.20
CA HIS A 251 4.25 -4.30 -19.91
C HIS A 251 2.79 -3.82 -19.86
N ALA A 252 1.83 -4.73 -20.02
CA ALA A 252 0.40 -4.38 -19.95
C ALA A 252 0.01 -3.89 -18.52
N ILE A 253 0.59 -4.47 -17.49
CA ILE A 253 0.41 -4.02 -16.09
C ILE A 253 1.03 -2.63 -15.95
N ASP A 254 2.24 -2.37 -16.43
CA ASP A 254 2.93 -1.08 -16.31
C ASP A 254 2.22 0.04 -17.09
N ALA A 255 1.60 -0.28 -18.21
CA ALA A 255 0.85 0.67 -19.03
C ALA A 255 -0.57 0.99 -18.54
N SER A 256 -1.04 0.33 -17.45
CA SER A 256 -2.43 0.43 -16.98
C SER A 256 -2.69 1.58 -16.00
N TRP A 257 -1.65 2.38 -15.61
CA TRP A 257 -1.75 3.54 -14.70
C TRP A 257 -0.95 4.80 -15.18
#